data_e1df2d01295f04b57b02171e54b12b29
#
_entry.id   e1df2d01295f04b57b02171e54b12b29
#
_cell.length_a   1.000
_cell.length_b   1.000
_cell.length_c   1.000
_cell.angle_alpha   90.00
_cell.angle_beta   90.00
_cell.angle_gamma   90.00
#
_symmetry.space_group_name_H-M   'P 1'
#
loop_
_entity.id
_entity.type
_entity.pdbx_description
1 polymer ?
#
loop_
_entity_poly.entity_id
_entity_poly.type
_entity_poly.pdbx_seq_one_letter_code
_entity_poly.pdbx_strand_id
1 'polypeptide(L)'
;MDDIISRTVAELERTGRFSEMKRFRQHGRYSVYDHCVNVAREALRIADRVGGKLDREALVRGALLHDYFLYDWHEPEPNRPNHAFHHARMAWENARRDYDLSPTEEDIIRHHMFPVVPIPPKTPEGWIVSAADKACALKETLSRNAPNKDTEQQEDTP
;
A
#
# COMPACT_ATOMS: atom_id res chain seq x y z
N MET A 1 -12.68 12.87 -2.26
CA MET A 1 -11.79 11.77 -1.82
C MET A 1 -11.20 11.01 -3.01
N ASP A 2 -12.02 10.48 -3.90
CA ASP A 2 -11.52 9.71 -5.05
C ASP A 2 -10.77 10.57 -6.10
N ASP A 3 -11.05 11.87 -6.18
CA ASP A 3 -10.39 12.78 -7.12
C ASP A 3 -8.90 12.95 -6.87
N ILE A 4 -8.49 13.16 -5.61
CA ILE A 4 -7.05 13.31 -5.26
C ILE A 4 -6.28 12.00 -5.54
N ILE A 5 -6.87 10.84 -5.22
CA ILE A 5 -6.25 9.53 -5.49
C ILE A 5 -6.13 9.32 -7.00
N SER A 6 -7.20 9.51 -7.75
CA SER A 6 -7.21 9.31 -9.21
C SER A 6 -6.21 10.20 -9.93
N ARG A 7 -6.12 11.47 -9.54
CA ARG A 7 -5.15 12.43 -10.09
C ARG A 7 -3.71 12.02 -9.78
N THR A 8 -3.43 11.62 -8.53
CA THR A 8 -2.10 11.19 -8.11
C THR A 8 -1.69 9.88 -8.80
N VAL A 9 -2.62 8.92 -8.91
CA VAL A 9 -2.37 7.68 -9.66
C VAL A 9 -2.02 7.97 -11.12
N ALA A 10 -2.81 8.81 -11.80
CA ALA A 10 -2.55 9.18 -13.20
C ALA A 10 -1.18 9.87 -13.37
N GLU A 11 -0.77 10.71 -12.42
CA GLU A 11 0.55 11.32 -12.41
C GLU A 11 1.66 10.26 -12.26
N LEU A 12 1.56 9.36 -11.26
CA LEU A 12 2.55 8.33 -10.99
C LEU A 12 2.68 7.33 -12.15
N GLU A 13 1.57 6.96 -12.79
CA GLU A 13 1.60 6.09 -13.98
C GLU A 13 2.26 6.76 -15.20
N ARG A 14 2.07 8.07 -15.35
CA ARG A 14 2.66 8.84 -16.47
C ARG A 14 4.15 9.11 -16.27
N THR A 15 4.60 9.30 -15.04
CA THR A 15 5.98 9.76 -14.74
C THR A 15 6.93 8.65 -14.34
N GLY A 16 6.43 7.46 -13.97
CA GLY A 16 7.24 6.35 -13.52
C GLY A 16 6.60 4.99 -13.80
N ARG A 17 7.00 3.98 -13.02
CA ARG A 17 6.63 2.57 -13.23
C ARG A 17 5.49 2.11 -12.31
N PHE A 18 4.64 3.02 -11.80
CA PHE A 18 3.59 2.69 -10.85
C PHE A 18 2.65 1.58 -11.34
N SER A 19 2.31 1.57 -12.64
CA SER A 19 1.46 0.54 -13.23
C SER A 19 2.05 -0.88 -13.19
N GLU A 20 3.39 -1.03 -13.06
CA GLU A 20 4.03 -2.35 -12.96
C GLU A 20 3.61 -3.09 -11.69
N MET A 21 3.20 -2.39 -10.62
CA MET A 21 2.71 -2.97 -9.38
C MET A 21 1.48 -3.87 -9.58
N LYS A 22 0.73 -3.70 -10.68
CA LYS A 22 -0.40 -4.56 -11.06
C LYS A 22 0.02 -6.02 -11.34
N ARG A 23 1.31 -6.24 -11.63
CA ARG A 23 1.87 -7.57 -11.96
C ARG A 23 2.20 -8.41 -10.72
N PHE A 24 2.33 -7.77 -9.57
CA PHE A 24 2.78 -8.42 -8.34
C PHE A 24 1.62 -8.60 -7.37
N ARG A 25 1.52 -9.79 -6.74
CA ARG A 25 0.51 -10.08 -5.73
C ARG A 25 0.95 -9.57 -4.36
N GLN A 26 0.00 -9.00 -3.60
CA GLN A 26 0.23 -8.57 -2.23
C GLN A 26 -0.43 -9.53 -1.23
N HIS A 27 -1.74 -9.49 -1.11
CA HIS A 27 -2.51 -10.34 -0.19
C HIS A 27 -3.71 -10.98 -0.91
N GLY A 28 -3.77 -12.33 -0.90
CA GLY A 28 -4.88 -13.05 -1.51
C GLY A 28 -5.01 -12.77 -3.02
N ARG A 29 -6.13 -12.15 -3.44
CA ARG A 29 -6.41 -11.79 -4.83
C ARG A 29 -5.95 -10.38 -5.23
N TYR A 30 -5.51 -9.58 -4.26
CA TYR A 30 -5.12 -8.18 -4.49
C TYR A 30 -3.69 -8.09 -5.01
N SER A 31 -3.49 -7.25 -6.03
CA SER A 31 -2.16 -6.84 -6.45
C SER A 31 -1.57 -5.81 -5.48
N VAL A 32 -0.26 -5.58 -5.55
CA VAL A 32 0.41 -4.50 -4.79
C VAL A 32 -0.22 -3.15 -5.11
N TYR A 33 -0.59 -2.94 -6.38
CA TYR A 33 -1.31 -1.75 -6.83
C TYR A 33 -2.66 -1.57 -6.12
N ASP A 34 -3.49 -2.63 -6.10
CA ASP A 34 -4.81 -2.58 -5.46
C ASP A 34 -4.70 -2.30 -3.97
N HIS A 35 -3.72 -2.96 -3.31
CA HIS A 35 -3.42 -2.74 -1.91
C HIS A 35 -3.07 -1.29 -1.63
N CYS A 36 -2.11 -0.71 -2.36
CA CYS A 36 -1.69 0.68 -2.18
C CYS A 36 -2.84 1.69 -2.41
N VAL A 37 -3.71 1.44 -3.39
CA VAL A 37 -4.91 2.26 -3.60
C VAL A 37 -5.89 2.14 -2.43
N ASN A 38 -6.08 0.93 -1.89
CA ASN A 38 -6.92 0.71 -0.70
C ASN A 38 -6.34 1.41 0.53
N VAL A 39 -5.02 1.34 0.73
CA VAL A 39 -4.32 2.03 1.82
C VAL A 39 -4.47 3.55 1.69
N ALA A 40 -4.34 4.11 0.50
CA ALA A 40 -4.55 5.54 0.28
C ALA A 40 -5.98 6.00 0.62
N ARG A 41 -7.00 5.20 0.26
CA ARG A 41 -8.40 5.47 0.65
C ARG A 41 -8.61 5.42 2.16
N GLU A 42 -8.07 4.39 2.82
CA GLU A 42 -8.21 4.23 4.27
C GLU A 42 -7.43 5.32 5.01
N ALA A 43 -6.25 5.70 4.54
CA ALA A 43 -5.46 6.80 5.11
C ALA A 43 -6.23 8.13 5.06
N LEU A 44 -6.89 8.45 3.94
CA LEU A 44 -7.75 9.64 3.85
C LEU A 44 -8.93 9.58 4.81
N ARG A 45 -9.58 8.41 5.01
CA ARG A 45 -10.67 8.25 5.99
C ARG A 45 -10.19 8.46 7.41
N ILE A 46 -9.00 7.98 7.76
CA ILE A 46 -8.39 8.22 9.07
C ILE A 46 -8.07 9.70 9.22
N ALA A 47 -7.46 10.32 8.22
CA ALA A 47 -7.13 11.74 8.22
C ALA A 47 -8.35 12.64 8.42
N ASP A 48 -9.48 12.31 7.78
CA ASP A 48 -10.75 13.04 7.95
C ASP A 48 -11.30 12.94 9.38
N ARG A 49 -11.08 11.82 10.08
CA ARG A 49 -11.52 11.62 11.47
C ARG A 49 -10.59 12.27 12.49
N VAL A 50 -9.28 12.18 12.25
CA VAL A 50 -8.27 12.76 13.14
C VAL A 50 -8.31 14.28 13.07
N GLY A 51 -8.54 14.82 11.87
CA GLY A 51 -8.49 16.27 11.63
C GLY A 51 -7.07 16.83 11.74
N GLY A 52 -6.97 18.15 11.90
CA GLY A 52 -5.68 18.82 12.03
C GLY A 52 -5.08 19.27 10.70
N LYS A 53 -3.87 19.81 10.78
CA LYS A 53 -3.15 20.29 9.60
C LYS A 53 -2.27 19.16 9.05
N LEU A 54 -2.77 18.46 8.03
CA LEU A 54 -2.10 17.36 7.37
C LEU A 54 -1.77 17.74 5.92
N ASP A 55 -0.62 17.29 5.44
CA ASP A 55 -0.28 17.33 4.01
C ASP A 55 -0.98 16.17 3.29
N ARG A 56 -2.19 16.42 2.78
CA ARG A 56 -3.02 15.39 2.15
C ARG A 56 -2.45 14.89 0.82
N GLU A 57 -1.72 15.73 0.10
CA GLU A 57 -1.05 15.31 -1.15
C GLU A 57 0.10 14.34 -0.81
N ALA A 58 0.97 14.68 0.14
CA ALA A 58 2.03 13.79 0.59
C ALA A 58 1.49 12.51 1.25
N LEU A 59 0.38 12.60 2.02
CA LEU A 59 -0.30 11.44 2.60
C LEU A 59 -0.72 10.44 1.52
N VAL A 60 -1.42 10.90 0.49
CA VAL A 60 -1.93 10.05 -0.60
C VAL A 60 -0.77 9.50 -1.42
N ARG A 61 0.17 10.34 -1.80
CA ARG A 61 1.30 9.95 -2.65
C ARG A 61 2.23 8.99 -1.92
N GLY A 62 2.51 9.23 -0.64
CA GLY A 62 3.26 8.31 0.22
C GLY A 62 2.55 6.98 0.42
N ALA A 63 1.22 6.98 0.63
CA ALA A 63 0.42 5.76 0.74
C ALA A 63 0.41 4.94 -0.56
N LEU A 64 0.36 5.58 -1.74
CA LEU A 64 0.46 4.90 -3.02
C LEU A 64 1.83 4.28 -3.26
N LEU A 65 2.90 4.87 -2.73
CA LEU A 65 4.29 4.45 -2.95
C LEU A 65 4.88 3.60 -1.81
N HIS A 66 4.16 3.38 -0.68
CA HIS A 66 4.75 2.72 0.49
C HIS A 66 5.29 1.31 0.20
N ASP A 67 4.64 0.59 -0.72
CA ASP A 67 5.00 -0.77 -1.15
C ASP A 67 5.49 -0.82 -2.62
N TYR A 68 6.19 0.23 -3.08
CA TYR A 68 6.74 0.33 -4.43
C TYR A 68 8.00 -0.52 -4.64
N PHE A 69 7.96 -1.83 -4.27
CA PHE A 69 9.12 -2.72 -4.31
C PHE A 69 9.33 -3.47 -5.63
N LEU A 70 8.36 -3.54 -6.55
CA LEU A 70 8.46 -4.03 -7.93
C LEU A 70 9.11 -5.42 -8.12
N TYR A 71 8.77 -6.38 -7.26
CA TYR A 71 9.15 -7.80 -7.40
C TYR A 71 8.09 -8.72 -6.76
N ASP A 72 8.08 -10.01 -7.17
CA ASP A 72 7.26 -11.00 -6.50
C ASP A 72 7.95 -11.51 -5.23
N TRP A 73 7.40 -11.16 -4.07
CA TRP A 73 7.95 -11.57 -2.78
C TRP A 73 7.56 -13.01 -2.37
N HIS A 74 6.62 -13.64 -3.10
CA HIS A 74 6.26 -15.03 -2.89
C HIS A 74 7.26 -16.00 -3.54
N GLU A 75 8.07 -15.52 -4.48
CA GLU A 75 9.14 -16.31 -5.08
C GLU A 75 10.40 -16.28 -4.19
N PRO A 76 10.88 -17.45 -3.71
CA PRO A 76 12.09 -17.51 -2.91
C PRO A 76 13.30 -17.15 -3.76
N GLU A 77 13.96 -16.05 -3.43
CA GLU A 77 15.28 -15.70 -3.98
C GLU A 77 16.37 -15.86 -2.93
N PRO A 78 17.46 -16.63 -3.22
CA PRO A 78 18.51 -16.89 -2.25
C PRO A 78 19.20 -15.65 -1.67
N ASN A 79 19.14 -14.51 -2.37
CA ASN A 79 19.80 -13.25 -2.00
C ASN A 79 18.83 -12.18 -1.44
N ARG A 80 17.54 -12.52 -1.23
CA ARG A 80 16.56 -11.60 -0.60
C ARG A 80 16.25 -12.08 0.82
N PRO A 81 16.96 -11.59 1.84
CA PRO A 81 16.59 -11.90 3.20
C PRO A 81 15.28 -11.23 3.58
N ASN A 82 14.42 -11.92 4.32
CA ASN A 82 13.21 -11.47 5.00
C ASN A 82 12.51 -10.25 4.38
N HIS A 83 11.57 -10.48 3.45
CA HIS A 83 10.76 -9.44 2.82
C HIS A 83 10.21 -8.42 3.83
N ALA A 84 9.68 -8.87 4.97
CA ALA A 84 9.10 -8.00 5.99
C ALA A 84 10.04 -6.91 6.51
N PHE A 85 11.36 -7.13 6.50
CA PHE A 85 12.34 -6.14 6.99
C PHE A 85 12.94 -5.28 5.87
N HIS A 86 12.87 -5.71 4.63
CA HIS A 86 13.57 -5.07 3.52
C HIS A 86 12.69 -4.39 2.49
N HIS A 87 11.38 -4.75 2.40
CA HIS A 87 10.54 -4.19 1.35
C HIS A 87 10.36 -2.67 1.44
N ALA A 88 10.24 -2.11 2.65
CA ALA A 88 10.13 -0.66 2.84
C ALA A 88 11.36 0.09 2.30
N ARG A 89 12.55 -0.47 2.51
CA ARG A 89 13.79 0.07 1.95
C ARG A 89 13.79 -0.04 0.42
N MET A 90 13.42 -1.20 -0.13
CA MET A 90 13.33 -1.41 -1.57
C MET A 90 12.29 -0.50 -2.24
N ALA A 91 11.13 -0.33 -1.59
CA ALA A 91 10.12 0.60 -2.03
C ALA A 91 10.65 2.04 -2.08
N TRP A 92 11.34 2.48 -1.04
CA TRP A 92 11.96 3.80 -0.99
C TRP A 92 13.04 3.99 -2.05
N GLU A 93 13.95 3.02 -2.24
CA GLU A 93 15.01 3.07 -3.26
C GLU A 93 14.43 3.15 -4.68
N ASN A 94 13.36 2.38 -4.96
CA ASN A 94 12.67 2.45 -6.23
C ASN A 94 11.92 3.78 -6.42
N ALA A 95 11.18 4.22 -5.39
CA ALA A 95 10.40 5.44 -5.45
C ALA A 95 11.29 6.68 -5.69
N ARG A 96 12.39 6.82 -4.95
CA ARG A 96 13.33 7.96 -5.14
C ARG A 96 14.09 7.93 -6.48
N ARG A 97 14.18 6.79 -7.11
CA ARG A 97 14.78 6.69 -8.46
C ARG A 97 13.81 7.18 -9.54
N ASP A 98 12.52 6.88 -9.36
CA ASP A 98 11.50 7.12 -10.37
C ASP A 98 10.74 8.43 -10.15
N TYR A 99 10.75 8.97 -8.91
CA TYR A 99 9.99 10.15 -8.49
C TYR A 99 10.81 11.06 -7.58
N ASP A 100 10.48 12.36 -7.64
CA ASP A 100 10.97 13.34 -6.66
C ASP A 100 10.08 13.27 -5.40
N LEU A 101 10.64 12.89 -4.26
CA LEU A 101 9.93 12.64 -3.01
C LEU A 101 10.09 13.78 -2.04
N SER A 102 9.00 14.23 -1.42
CA SER A 102 9.06 15.12 -0.26
C SER A 102 9.56 14.38 0.99
N PRO A 103 10.08 15.11 2.01
CA PRO A 103 10.49 14.49 3.28
C PRO A 103 9.37 13.71 3.98
N THR A 104 8.11 14.14 3.85
CA THR A 104 6.94 13.44 4.40
C THR A 104 6.68 12.13 3.67
N GLU A 105 6.77 12.11 2.35
CA GLU A 105 6.63 10.88 1.55
C GLU A 105 7.75 9.89 1.86
N GLU A 106 8.99 10.36 2.01
CA GLU A 106 10.10 9.50 2.43
C GLU A 106 9.88 8.88 3.82
N ASP A 107 9.39 9.66 4.77
CA ASP A 107 9.07 9.18 6.12
C ASP A 107 8.00 8.09 6.07
N ILE A 108 6.92 8.30 5.30
CA ILE A 108 5.86 7.32 5.09
C ILE A 108 6.43 6.01 4.55
N ILE A 109 7.13 6.06 3.42
CA ILE A 109 7.62 4.87 2.72
C ILE A 109 8.60 4.08 3.60
N ARG A 110 9.51 4.75 4.28
CA ARG A 110 10.57 4.11 5.06
C ARG A 110 10.11 3.52 6.39
N HIS A 111 9.06 4.08 7.00
CA HIS A 111 8.71 3.76 8.39
C HIS A 111 7.31 3.15 8.54
N HIS A 112 6.56 2.90 7.45
CA HIS A 112 5.22 2.29 7.53
C HIS A 112 5.20 0.94 8.24
N MET A 113 6.31 0.19 8.21
CA MET A 113 6.43 -1.14 8.83
C MET A 113 6.56 -1.15 10.34
N PHE A 114 6.58 0.00 11.00
CA PHE A 114 6.56 0.02 12.46
C PHE A 114 5.31 -0.74 13.01
N PRO A 115 5.41 -1.56 14.08
CA PRO A 115 6.59 -1.85 14.92
C PRO A 115 7.46 -3.03 14.48
N VAL A 116 7.16 -3.70 13.34
CA VAL A 116 7.96 -4.84 12.83
C VAL A 116 9.41 -4.38 12.59
N VAL A 117 9.57 -3.23 11.95
CA VAL A 117 10.85 -2.50 11.94
C VAL A 117 10.78 -1.46 13.07
N PRO A 118 11.74 -1.46 14.04
CA PRO A 118 11.62 -0.68 15.28
C PRO A 118 11.96 0.80 15.11
N ILE A 119 11.70 1.39 13.96
CA ILE A 119 11.88 2.81 13.68
C ILE A 119 10.50 3.40 13.39
N PRO A 120 9.95 4.23 14.32
CA PRO A 120 8.61 4.77 14.16
C PRO A 120 8.57 5.89 13.11
N PRO A 121 7.40 6.12 12.49
CA PRO A 121 7.15 7.31 11.68
C PRO A 121 7.39 8.60 12.49
N LYS A 122 7.88 9.63 11.83
CA LYS A 122 8.18 10.95 12.41
C LYS A 122 7.06 11.95 12.18
N THR A 123 6.25 11.71 11.14
CA THR A 123 5.17 12.60 10.72
C THR A 123 3.80 12.03 11.08
N PRO A 124 2.78 12.85 11.32
CA PRO A 124 1.40 12.38 11.51
C PRO A 124 0.91 11.56 10.31
N GLU A 125 1.27 11.96 9.09
CA GLU A 125 0.95 11.25 7.86
C GLU A 125 1.55 9.84 7.86
N GLY A 126 2.79 9.68 8.30
CA GLY A 126 3.45 8.38 8.43
C GLY A 126 2.74 7.46 9.40
N TRP A 127 2.27 7.96 10.54
CA TRP A 127 1.47 7.20 11.50
C TRP A 127 0.12 6.78 10.92
N ILE A 128 -0.55 7.68 10.18
CA ILE A 128 -1.83 7.41 9.54
C ILE A 128 -1.67 6.31 8.49
N VAL A 129 -0.67 6.39 7.62
CA VAL A 129 -0.43 5.37 6.59
C VAL A 129 -0.04 4.03 7.22
N SER A 130 0.82 4.02 8.24
CA SER A 130 1.17 2.79 8.97
C SER A 130 -0.05 2.09 9.59
N ALA A 131 -1.02 2.84 10.12
CA ALA A 131 -2.27 2.30 10.65
C ALA A 131 -3.20 1.80 9.52
N ALA A 132 -3.32 2.58 8.43
CA ALA A 132 -4.15 2.24 7.28
C ALA A 132 -3.67 0.97 6.58
N ASP A 133 -2.36 0.81 6.39
CA ASP A 133 -1.73 -0.38 5.83
C ASP A 133 -2.11 -1.64 6.61
N LYS A 134 -1.92 -1.64 7.93
CA LYS A 134 -2.25 -2.78 8.79
C LYS A 134 -3.74 -3.13 8.77
N ALA A 135 -4.60 -2.11 8.75
CA ALA A 135 -6.04 -2.32 8.64
C ALA A 135 -6.43 -2.94 7.29
N CYS A 136 -5.82 -2.50 6.18
CA CYS A 136 -6.05 -3.05 4.85
C CYS A 136 -5.51 -4.48 4.74
N ALA A 137 -4.28 -4.73 5.17
CA ALA A 137 -3.67 -6.07 5.15
C ALA A 137 -4.50 -7.10 5.92
N LEU A 138 -5.04 -6.72 7.09
CA LEU A 138 -5.93 -7.57 7.87
C LEU A 138 -7.23 -7.88 7.12
N LYS A 139 -7.90 -6.86 6.56
CA LYS A 139 -9.15 -7.03 5.79
C LYS A 139 -8.94 -7.92 4.56
N GLU A 140 -7.86 -7.70 3.81
CA GLU A 140 -7.52 -8.44 2.60
C GLU A 140 -7.20 -9.91 2.91
N THR A 141 -6.50 -10.17 4.00
CA THR A 141 -6.20 -11.53 4.47
C THR A 141 -7.47 -12.28 4.92
N LEU A 142 -8.36 -11.61 5.65
CA LEU A 142 -9.63 -12.20 6.09
C LEU A 142 -10.58 -12.48 4.91
N SER A 143 -10.61 -11.60 3.91
CA SER A 143 -11.42 -11.80 2.70
C SER A 143 -10.99 -13.01 1.87
N ARG A 144 -9.74 -13.45 1.98
CA ARG A 144 -9.23 -14.69 1.38
C ARG A 144 -9.88 -15.93 1.97
N ASN A 145 -10.26 -15.89 3.25
CA ASN A 145 -10.80 -17.02 4.00
C ASN A 145 -12.34 -17.06 4.00
N ALA A 146 -13.03 -16.12 3.36
CA ALA A 146 -14.48 -16.15 3.24
C ALA A 146 -14.88 -17.19 2.20
N PRO A 147 -15.81 -18.16 2.53
CA PRO A 147 -16.31 -19.13 1.57
C PRO A 147 -17.00 -18.41 0.41
N ASN A 148 -16.72 -18.88 -0.81
CA ASN A 148 -17.32 -18.37 -2.03
C ASN A 148 -18.84 -18.62 -1.98
N LYS A 149 -19.66 -17.58 -1.82
CA LYS A 149 -21.13 -17.70 -1.75
C LYS A 149 -21.80 -17.98 -3.10
N ASP A 150 -21.02 -18.19 -4.17
CA ASP A 150 -21.54 -18.35 -5.53
C ASP A 150 -21.68 -19.81 -5.98
N THR A 151 -21.54 -20.81 -5.06
CA THR A 151 -21.61 -22.25 -5.43
C THR A 151 -22.90 -22.94 -4.97
N GLU A 152 -23.88 -22.25 -4.38
CA GLU A 152 -25.13 -22.88 -3.87
C GLU A 152 -26.40 -22.55 -4.68
N GLN A 153 -26.29 -22.33 -5.99
CA GLN A 153 -27.49 -22.20 -6.83
C GLN A 153 -27.40 -22.99 -8.14
N GLN A 154 -27.07 -24.27 -8.10
CA GLN A 154 -27.31 -25.17 -9.24
C GLN A 154 -27.39 -26.64 -8.76
N GLU A 155 -28.37 -26.96 -7.96
CA GLU A 155 -28.96 -28.33 -7.85
C GLU A 155 -30.31 -28.19 -7.16
N ASP A 156 -31.36 -28.02 -7.97
CA ASP A 156 -32.68 -28.54 -7.78
C ASP A 156 -33.62 -28.03 -8.86
N THR A 157 -33.76 -28.81 -9.94
CA THR A 157 -35.02 -28.86 -10.66
C THR A 157 -35.22 -30.28 -11.17
N PRO A 158 -36.39 -30.92 -10.87
CA PRO A 158 -36.73 -32.32 -11.14
C PRO A 158 -36.94 -32.62 -12.64
#